data_7fbf0354128c429a62e1ef1eb4e2fdc0
#
_entry.id   7fbf0354128c429a62e1ef1eb4e2fdc0
#
_cell.length_a   1.000
_cell.length_b   1.000
_cell.length_c   1.000
_cell.angle_alpha   90.00
_cell.angle_beta   90.00
_cell.angle_gamma   90.00
#
_symmetry.space_group_name_H-M   'P 1'
#
loop_
_entity.id
_entity.type
_entity.pdbx_description
1 polymer ?
#
loop_
_entity_poly.entity_id
_entity_poly.type
_entity_poly.pdbx_seq_one_letter_code
_entity_poly.pdbx_strand_id
1 'polypeptide(L)'
;MNGGITPSGYYDNYNTEADTISISEGGNSCGYVQYNSSDFWSGGHCYTLRIKPTALISTPFLFHFLKWKEPDIMALRSGSGLPNIQKKDLSKVCIIVPTLDEQQQLIALLSTFQMKIENEEIFTSNLNKQKQHLLSQMFI
;
A
#
# COMPACT_ATOMS: atom_id res chain seq x y z
N MET A 1 6.06 4.03 10.80
CA MET A 1 4.67 4.21 10.32
C MET A 1 3.73 4.35 11.52
N ASN A 2 2.82 5.30 11.52
CA ASN A 2 1.90 5.53 12.64
C ASN A 2 0.49 5.92 12.11
N GLY A 3 -0.04 5.11 11.21
CA GLY A 3 -1.38 5.27 10.65
C GLY A 3 -1.55 6.37 9.58
N GLY A 4 -0.47 6.93 9.06
CA GLY A 4 -0.49 7.87 7.92
C GLY A 4 -0.28 7.16 6.58
N ILE A 5 -0.44 7.90 5.47
CA ILE A 5 -0.07 7.46 4.11
C ILE A 5 1.45 7.49 3.94
N THR A 6 2.11 8.42 4.63
CA THR A 6 3.56 8.58 4.61
C THR A 6 4.15 8.31 6.00
N PRO A 7 5.44 7.97 6.10
CA PRO A 7 6.11 7.85 7.40
C PRO A 7 5.99 9.14 8.22
N SER A 8 5.69 9.02 9.51
CA SER A 8 5.63 10.16 10.44
C SER A 8 7.03 10.66 10.83
N GLY A 9 8.08 9.91 10.53
CA GLY A 9 9.46 10.20 10.84
C GLY A 9 10.34 8.96 10.61
N TYR A 10 11.62 9.12 10.85
CA TYR A 10 12.62 8.05 10.72
C TYR A 10 13.22 7.74 12.09
N TYR A 11 13.55 6.47 12.30
CA TYR A 11 14.10 5.97 13.56
C TYR A 11 15.13 4.88 13.26
N ASP A 12 16.19 4.81 14.04
CA ASP A 12 17.32 3.90 13.80
C ASP A 12 17.02 2.44 14.15
N ASN A 13 15.90 2.17 14.86
CA ASN A 13 15.46 0.84 15.22
C ASN A 13 14.14 0.49 14.53
N TYR A 14 13.84 -0.80 14.45
CA TYR A 14 12.59 -1.31 13.95
C TYR A 14 11.96 -2.32 14.92
N ASN A 15 10.65 -2.48 14.82
CA ASN A 15 9.88 -3.51 15.52
C ASN A 15 9.10 -4.42 14.56
N THR A 16 9.19 -4.14 13.27
CA THR A 16 8.49 -4.86 12.21
C THR A 16 9.44 -5.05 11.04
N GLU A 17 9.56 -6.28 10.60
CA GLU A 17 10.44 -6.67 9.49
C GLU A 17 9.87 -6.20 8.14
N ALA A 18 10.76 -6.11 7.16
CA ALA A 18 10.43 -5.88 5.76
C ALA A 18 9.37 -6.85 5.23
N ASP A 19 8.88 -6.57 4.03
CA ASP A 19 7.86 -7.37 3.32
C ASP A 19 6.56 -7.56 4.12
N THR A 20 6.23 -6.57 4.94
CA THR A 20 5.05 -6.57 5.79
C THR A 20 3.99 -5.59 5.28
N ILE A 21 2.74 -6.07 5.24
CA ILE A 21 1.58 -5.22 4.92
C ILE A 21 1.14 -4.50 6.19
N SER A 22 0.93 -3.19 6.08
CA SER A 22 0.32 -2.40 7.14
C SER A 22 -1.00 -1.78 6.70
N ILE A 23 -1.92 -1.60 7.67
CA ILE A 23 -3.21 -0.94 7.47
C ILE A 23 -3.34 0.15 8.52
N SER A 24 -3.63 1.37 8.07
CA SER A 24 -3.89 2.49 8.97
C SER A 24 -5.13 2.24 9.81
N GLU A 25 -5.00 2.30 11.13
CA GLU A 25 -6.10 2.07 12.07
C GLU A 25 -7.03 3.27 12.16
N GLY A 26 -6.50 4.49 12.10
CA GLY A 26 -7.28 5.68 12.42
C GLY A 26 -6.92 6.94 11.64
N GLY A 27 -7.70 8.00 11.86
CA GLY A 27 -7.56 9.29 11.23
C GLY A 27 -8.07 9.32 9.79
N ASN A 28 -7.64 10.34 9.02
CA ASN A 28 -8.09 10.54 7.63
C ASN A 28 -7.65 9.42 6.68
N SER A 29 -6.56 8.76 6.98
CA SER A 29 -6.02 7.61 6.22
C SER A 29 -6.49 6.25 6.72
N CYS A 30 -7.50 6.24 7.60
CA CYS A 30 -8.05 5.02 8.18
C CYS A 30 -8.45 4.02 7.08
N GLY A 31 -7.88 2.81 7.12
CA GLY A 31 -8.07 1.77 6.11
C GLY A 31 -7.06 1.78 4.96
N TYR A 32 -6.15 2.74 4.91
CA TYR A 32 -5.09 2.77 3.90
C TYR A 32 -4.18 1.56 4.03
N VAL A 33 -4.03 0.82 2.94
CA VAL A 33 -3.21 -0.39 2.83
C VAL A 33 -1.87 -0.05 2.21
N GLN A 34 -0.79 -0.43 2.86
CA GLN A 34 0.57 -0.18 2.42
C GLN A 34 1.44 -1.44 2.50
N TYR A 35 2.31 -1.62 1.50
CA TYR A 35 3.39 -2.59 1.51
C TYR A 35 4.69 -1.92 1.96
N ASN A 36 5.37 -2.51 2.93
CA ASN A 36 6.62 -1.99 3.47
C ASN A 36 7.75 -2.96 3.07
N SER A 37 8.57 -2.53 2.12
CA SER A 37 9.68 -3.31 1.56
C SER A 37 10.97 -3.25 2.39
N SER A 38 10.99 -2.48 3.45
CA SER A 38 12.11 -2.36 4.39
C SER A 38 11.62 -2.47 5.81
N ASP A 39 12.53 -2.80 6.72
CA ASP A 39 12.27 -2.81 8.15
C ASP A 39 11.76 -1.45 8.62
N PHE A 40 10.77 -1.44 9.52
CA PHE A 40 10.17 -0.20 9.98
C PHE A 40 9.69 -0.27 11.42
N TRP A 41 9.45 0.90 12.00
CA TRP A 41 8.76 1.00 13.27
C TRP A 41 7.26 1.16 13.05
N SER A 42 6.48 0.15 13.48
CA SER A 42 5.02 0.22 13.52
C SER A 42 4.58 0.87 14.83
N GLY A 43 3.92 2.02 14.74
CA GLY A 43 3.33 2.73 15.88
C GLY A 43 1.94 2.21 16.25
N GLY A 44 1.35 2.83 17.28
CA GLY A 44 0.10 2.37 17.89
C GLY A 44 -1.16 2.49 17.03
N HIS A 45 -1.12 3.24 15.93
CA HIS A 45 -2.27 3.45 15.03
C HIS A 45 -2.08 2.75 13.67
N CYS A 46 -1.37 1.63 13.66
CA CYS A 46 -1.06 0.88 12.46
C CYS A 46 -1.18 -0.62 12.73
N TYR A 47 -2.08 -1.28 12.04
CA TYR A 47 -2.13 -2.75 12.01
C TYR A 47 -1.04 -3.29 11.11
N THR A 48 -0.33 -4.32 11.53
CA THR A 48 0.60 -5.10 10.71
C THR A 48 0.06 -6.50 10.53
N LEU A 49 0.13 -7.01 9.30
CA LEU A 49 -0.38 -8.34 8.96
C LEU A 49 0.78 -9.32 8.86
N ARG A 50 0.74 -10.37 9.67
CA ARG A 50 1.66 -11.50 9.59
C ARG A 50 0.95 -12.70 9.01
N ILE A 51 1.46 -13.22 7.91
CA ILE A 51 0.97 -14.45 7.30
C ILE A 51 1.46 -15.63 8.14
N LYS A 52 0.56 -16.50 8.54
CA LYS A 52 0.94 -17.72 9.27
C LYS A 52 1.74 -18.64 8.31
N PRO A 53 2.80 -19.34 8.79
CA PRO A 53 3.61 -20.21 7.95
C PRO A 53 2.82 -21.32 7.24
N THR A 54 1.66 -21.71 7.79
CA THR A 54 0.77 -22.72 7.22
C THR A 54 -0.22 -22.17 6.20
N ALA A 55 -0.28 -20.85 6.00
CA ALA A 55 -1.21 -20.24 5.06
C ALA A 55 -0.66 -20.31 3.63
N LEU A 56 -1.49 -20.78 2.71
CA LEU A 56 -1.18 -20.89 1.27
C LEU A 56 -1.44 -19.55 0.55
N ILE A 57 -0.91 -18.46 1.11
CA ILE A 57 -1.06 -17.11 0.55
C ILE A 57 0.28 -16.39 0.60
N SER A 58 0.66 -15.75 -0.49
CA SER A 58 1.87 -14.92 -0.56
C SER A 58 1.61 -13.47 -0.14
N THR A 59 2.59 -12.82 0.46
CA THR A 59 2.47 -11.41 0.88
C THR A 59 2.16 -10.47 -0.28
N PRO A 60 2.82 -10.56 -1.47
CA PRO A 60 2.49 -9.71 -2.61
C PRO A 60 1.06 -9.91 -3.10
N PHE A 61 0.57 -11.15 -3.17
CA PHE A 61 -0.83 -11.41 -3.56
C PHE A 61 -1.79 -10.78 -2.55
N LEU A 62 -1.57 -11.02 -1.25
CA LEU A 62 -2.39 -10.45 -0.19
C LEU A 62 -2.41 -8.92 -0.24
N PHE A 63 -1.26 -8.29 -0.51
CA PHE A 63 -1.18 -6.85 -0.66
C PHE A 63 -2.06 -6.33 -1.81
N HIS A 64 -1.93 -6.89 -3.00
CA HIS A 64 -2.73 -6.48 -4.15
C HIS A 64 -4.22 -6.71 -3.92
N PHE A 65 -4.60 -7.83 -3.31
CA PHE A 65 -5.98 -8.12 -2.94
C PHE A 65 -6.54 -7.09 -1.97
N LEU A 66 -5.81 -6.79 -0.89
CA LEU A 66 -6.23 -5.81 0.11
C LEU A 66 -6.23 -4.38 -0.47
N LYS A 67 -5.30 -4.07 -1.37
CA LYS A 67 -5.27 -2.78 -2.06
C LYS A 67 -6.48 -2.59 -2.97
N TRP A 68 -6.88 -3.65 -3.68
CA TRP A 68 -8.14 -3.65 -4.44
C TRP A 68 -9.37 -3.48 -3.52
N LYS A 69 -9.35 -4.09 -2.34
CA LYS A 69 -10.41 -3.98 -1.33
C LYS A 69 -10.30 -2.75 -0.43
N GLU A 70 -9.33 -1.89 -0.64
CA GLU A 70 -9.10 -0.71 0.21
C GLU A 70 -10.34 0.18 0.39
N PRO A 71 -11.18 0.45 -0.63
CA PRO A 71 -12.41 1.21 -0.42
C PRO A 71 -13.39 0.52 0.54
N ASP A 72 -13.51 -0.81 0.46
CA ASP A 72 -14.37 -1.59 1.35
C ASP A 72 -13.81 -1.58 2.79
N ILE A 73 -12.48 -1.69 2.93
CA ILE A 73 -11.79 -1.60 4.23
C ILE A 73 -11.99 -0.20 4.83
N MET A 74 -11.85 0.86 4.04
CA MET A 74 -12.09 2.23 4.49
C MET A 74 -13.54 2.46 4.92
N ALA A 75 -14.50 1.76 4.31
CA ALA A 75 -15.91 1.83 4.70
C ALA A 75 -16.20 1.22 6.08
N LEU A 76 -15.30 0.39 6.63
CA LEU A 76 -15.43 -0.18 7.99
C LEU A 76 -15.16 0.85 9.10
N ARG A 77 -14.69 2.04 8.76
CA ARG A 77 -14.38 3.08 9.73
C ARG A 77 -15.64 3.53 10.49
N SER A 78 -15.47 3.74 11.78
CA SER A 78 -16.51 4.23 12.69
C SER A 78 -15.99 5.43 13.49
N GLY A 79 -16.88 6.31 13.91
CA GLY A 79 -16.57 7.54 14.66
C GLY A 79 -16.66 8.79 13.81
N SER A 80 -17.19 9.89 14.41
CA SER A 80 -17.47 11.16 13.72
C SER A 80 -16.32 12.17 13.79
N GLY A 81 -15.41 12.05 14.76
CA GLY A 81 -14.30 12.99 14.94
C GLY A 81 -12.97 12.41 14.44
N LEU A 82 -12.53 11.34 15.04
CA LEU A 82 -11.34 10.57 14.62
C LEU A 82 -11.82 9.17 14.22
N PRO A 83 -12.12 8.95 12.94
CA PRO A 83 -12.57 7.64 12.49
C PRO A 83 -11.50 6.59 12.72
N ASN A 84 -11.93 5.39 13.11
CA ASN A 84 -11.02 4.27 13.29
C ASN A 84 -11.68 2.96 12.85
N ILE A 85 -10.87 1.98 12.47
CA ILE A 85 -11.31 0.62 12.15
C ILE A 85 -11.01 -0.29 13.34
N GLN A 86 -12.05 -0.98 13.82
CA GLN A 86 -11.87 -1.95 14.88
C GLN A 86 -11.26 -3.24 14.31
N LYS A 87 -10.31 -3.84 15.03
CA LYS A 87 -9.68 -5.11 14.63
C LYS A 87 -10.70 -6.21 14.35
N LYS A 88 -11.81 -6.24 15.12
CA LYS A 88 -12.92 -7.20 14.93
C LYS A 88 -13.64 -7.04 13.58
N ASP A 89 -13.70 -5.81 13.05
CA ASP A 89 -14.39 -5.55 11.78
C ASP A 89 -13.42 -5.82 10.62
N LEU A 90 -12.16 -5.45 10.74
CA LEU A 90 -11.12 -5.81 9.79
C LEU A 90 -10.99 -7.33 9.65
N SER A 91 -11.14 -8.09 10.72
CA SER A 91 -11.06 -9.57 10.70
C SER A 91 -12.19 -10.26 9.95
N LYS A 92 -13.26 -9.53 9.60
CA LYS A 92 -14.39 -10.06 8.80
C LYS A 92 -14.15 -9.93 7.29
N VAL A 93 -13.09 -9.28 6.87
CA VAL A 93 -12.75 -9.17 5.45
C VAL A 93 -12.42 -10.55 4.91
N CYS A 94 -13.28 -11.05 4.04
CA CYS A 94 -13.08 -12.36 3.39
C CYS A 94 -12.08 -12.25 2.26
N ILE A 95 -11.12 -13.16 2.22
CA ILE A 95 -10.08 -13.24 1.20
C ILE A 95 -10.31 -14.50 0.38
N ILE A 96 -10.44 -14.34 -0.94
CA ILE A 96 -10.46 -15.46 -1.88
C ILE A 96 -8.99 -15.80 -2.19
N VAL A 97 -8.56 -17.00 -1.84
CA VAL A 97 -7.16 -17.42 -1.99
C VAL A 97 -7.07 -18.43 -3.13
N PRO A 98 -6.52 -18.08 -4.29
CA PRO A 98 -6.23 -19.01 -5.37
C PRO A 98 -5.06 -19.93 -5.01
N THR A 99 -4.73 -20.87 -5.88
CA THR A 99 -3.50 -21.67 -5.76
C THR A 99 -2.25 -20.78 -5.81
N LEU A 100 -1.14 -21.26 -5.26
CA LEU A 100 0.12 -20.47 -5.26
C LEU A 100 0.59 -20.16 -6.69
N ASP A 101 0.39 -21.07 -7.64
CA ASP A 101 0.72 -20.83 -9.05
C ASP A 101 -0.11 -19.72 -9.68
N GLU A 102 -1.42 -19.72 -9.41
CA GLU A 102 -2.31 -18.65 -9.87
C GLU A 102 -1.94 -17.30 -9.22
N GLN A 103 -1.60 -17.30 -7.93
CA GLN A 103 -1.10 -16.10 -7.26
C GLN A 103 0.15 -15.55 -7.93
N GLN A 104 1.13 -16.41 -8.27
CA GLN A 104 2.36 -15.99 -8.94
C GLN A 104 2.08 -15.40 -10.33
N GLN A 105 1.19 -16.03 -11.12
CA GLN A 105 0.80 -15.52 -12.43
C GLN A 105 0.12 -14.15 -12.33
N LEU A 106 -0.79 -13.97 -11.38
CA LEU A 106 -1.45 -12.68 -11.13
C LEU A 106 -0.46 -11.60 -10.73
N ILE A 107 0.48 -11.91 -9.82
CA ILE A 107 1.50 -10.96 -9.37
C ILE A 107 2.41 -10.56 -10.54
N ALA A 108 2.86 -11.52 -11.36
CA ALA A 108 3.71 -11.25 -12.51
C ALA A 108 3.00 -10.32 -13.52
N LEU A 109 1.72 -10.55 -13.77
CA LEU A 109 0.91 -9.72 -14.63
C LEU A 109 0.77 -8.29 -14.07
N LEU A 110 0.40 -8.16 -12.80
CA LEU A 110 0.25 -6.86 -12.12
C LEU A 110 1.57 -6.09 -12.09
N SER A 111 2.70 -6.76 -11.83
CA SER A 111 4.03 -6.14 -11.86
C SER A 111 4.37 -5.61 -13.25
N THR A 112 4.01 -6.36 -14.31
CA THR A 112 4.21 -5.91 -15.69
C THR A 112 3.43 -4.64 -16.00
N PHE A 113 2.17 -4.56 -15.57
CA PHE A 113 1.37 -3.35 -15.72
C PHE A 113 1.93 -2.18 -14.91
N GLN A 114 2.35 -2.43 -13.68
CA GLN A 114 2.93 -1.39 -12.82
C GLN A 114 4.20 -0.80 -13.45
N MET A 115 5.12 -1.63 -13.92
CA MET A 115 6.32 -1.18 -14.64
C MET A 115 5.98 -0.35 -15.88
N LYS A 116 4.93 -0.74 -16.62
CA LYS A 116 4.50 0.01 -17.80
C LYS A 116 3.96 1.39 -17.42
N ILE A 117 3.13 1.47 -16.39
CA ILE A 117 2.60 2.74 -15.86
C ILE A 117 3.76 3.66 -15.45
N GLU A 118 4.71 3.16 -14.67
CA GLU A 118 5.87 3.93 -14.20
C GLU A 118 6.72 4.47 -15.36
N ASN A 119 6.95 3.65 -16.40
CA ASN A 119 7.68 4.07 -17.60
C ASN A 119 6.94 5.19 -18.34
N GLU A 120 5.61 5.10 -18.49
CA GLU A 120 4.80 6.13 -19.14
C GLU A 120 4.78 7.44 -18.33
N GLU A 121 4.75 7.36 -17.01
CA GLU A 121 4.83 8.52 -16.12
C GLU A 121 6.20 9.24 -16.25
N ILE A 122 7.30 8.47 -16.27
CA ILE A 122 8.65 9.00 -16.50
C ILE A 122 8.74 9.66 -17.87
N PHE A 123 8.22 9.01 -18.91
CA PHE A 123 8.21 9.56 -20.28
C PHE A 123 7.43 10.87 -20.34
N THR A 124 6.23 10.90 -19.79
CA THR A 124 5.39 12.10 -19.73
C THR A 124 6.06 13.23 -18.96
N SER A 125 6.72 12.92 -17.84
CA SER A 125 7.48 13.89 -17.06
C SER A 125 8.63 14.52 -17.89
N ASN A 126 9.36 13.68 -18.63
CA ASN A 126 10.46 14.15 -19.48
C ASN A 126 9.97 15.03 -20.65
N LEU A 127 8.85 14.67 -21.29
CA LEU A 127 8.23 15.51 -22.32
C LEU A 127 7.80 16.88 -21.77
N ASN A 128 7.22 16.90 -20.56
CA ASN A 128 6.83 18.16 -19.91
C ASN A 128 8.04 19.04 -19.61
N LYS A 129 9.17 18.46 -19.14
CA LYS A 129 10.42 19.20 -18.94
C LYS A 129 10.97 19.79 -20.24
N GLN A 130 10.97 19.00 -21.32
CA GLN A 130 11.40 19.49 -22.65
C GLN A 130 10.50 20.61 -23.15
N LYS A 131 9.17 20.47 -23.02
CA LYS A 131 8.21 21.52 -23.35
C LYS A 131 8.51 22.81 -22.60
N GLN A 132 8.72 22.75 -21.28
CA GLN A 132 9.03 23.92 -20.46
C GLN A 132 10.37 24.56 -20.87
N HIS A 133 11.37 23.76 -21.17
CA HIS A 133 12.65 24.24 -21.66
C HIS A 133 12.51 25.02 -22.99
N LEU A 134 11.79 24.45 -23.96
CA LEU A 134 11.53 25.15 -25.24
C LEU A 134 10.76 26.46 -25.03
N LEU A 135 9.71 26.44 -24.19
CA LEU A 135 8.97 27.67 -23.89
C LEU A 135 9.84 28.74 -23.25
N SER A 136 10.75 28.35 -22.34
CA SER A 136 11.69 29.31 -21.73
C SER A 136 12.68 29.92 -22.72
N GLN A 137 12.98 29.22 -23.81
CA GLN A 137 13.85 29.77 -24.88
C GLN A 137 13.08 30.66 -25.87
N MET A 138 11.77 30.46 -26.00
CA MET A 138 10.96 31.24 -26.97
C MET A 138 10.46 32.56 -26.40
N PHE A 139 10.34 32.67 -25.07
CA PHE A 139 9.74 33.82 -24.40
C PHE A 139 10.72 34.53 -23.43
N ILE A 140 11.98 34.68 -23.87
CA ILE A 140 12.98 35.53 -23.21
C ILE A 140 12.77 36.99 -23.59
#